data_ca6f8ffdc12c6a67e4542176c13d1239
#
_entry.id   ca6f8ffdc12c6a67e4542176c13d1239
#
_cell.length_a   1.000
_cell.length_b   1.000
_cell.length_c   1.000
_cell.angle_alpha   90.00
_cell.angle_beta   90.00
_cell.angle_gamma   90.00
#
_symmetry.space_group_name_H-M   'P 1'
#
loop_
_entity.id
_entity.type
_entity.pdbx_description
1 polymer ?
#
loop_
_entity_poly.entity_id
_entity_poly.type
_entity_poly.pdbx_seq_one_letter_code
_entity_poly.pdbx_strand_id
1 'polypeptide(L)'
;MVTDGTRKRIAVVGAGISGITAAFLLSEQHDVVLFERKSAIGGHTNTIVVADGPDAGTPVDTGFIVCNPVNYTHFYQFLDLLGVPRRNAEMTFGCYIEATGLHYRGPDLKDILRAPRNFLSPSFCKMLLEQRRFNRCALSDLSRGTLGEQTLGDYVRSLGLSHFFVTHYLVPLAASIWSSPDANILAFPAVTFLTFFRNHGMLELHKRPQWQTVVGGSHAYLRAFERCFRGTIRTDALIERIERRDAADSEQRAGGAVTLFIRGEPEEFDSVILACHADEALALLAEPSQIEQEALGSWRYHRNRTILHTDTSLMPPRRHLWASWNYILRGPAQSNQEAFPEAPVSITYSMNRLQGLRTRHEYLVTLNPSQEPRPDTVVYETFYTHPEYTSRSVASQNTIQSIQGQRNTYFCGAHLGYGFHEDGVVSALAVARHWGINRFNVPSSRVS
;
A
#
# COMPACT_ATOMS: atom_id res chain seq x y z
N MET A 1 -30.15 -5.46 -12.68
CA MET A 1 -30.67 -6.83 -12.54
C MET A 1 -31.15 -6.95 -11.09
N VAL A 2 -32.42 -7.31 -10.89
CA VAL A 2 -32.96 -7.63 -9.56
C VAL A 2 -32.33 -8.98 -9.19
N THR A 3 -31.46 -9.02 -8.18
CA THR A 3 -30.89 -10.26 -7.68
C THR A 3 -32.04 -11.10 -7.14
N ASP A 4 -32.23 -12.28 -7.69
CA ASP A 4 -33.02 -13.33 -7.08
C ASP A 4 -32.49 -13.51 -5.65
N GLY A 5 -33.37 -13.39 -4.64
CA GLY A 5 -32.99 -13.29 -3.23
C GLY A 5 -32.37 -14.57 -2.63
N THR A 6 -31.77 -15.41 -3.44
CA THR A 6 -31.06 -16.64 -3.05
C THR A 6 -29.70 -16.32 -2.45
N ARG A 7 -29.49 -16.76 -1.20
CA ARG A 7 -28.22 -16.66 -0.52
C ARG A 7 -27.18 -17.55 -1.22
N LYS A 8 -26.10 -16.94 -1.71
CA LYS A 8 -25.00 -17.61 -2.41
C LYS A 8 -23.87 -17.94 -1.46
N ARG A 9 -23.13 -19.01 -1.77
CA ARG A 9 -21.91 -19.38 -1.07
C ARG A 9 -20.72 -18.81 -1.83
N ILE A 10 -19.99 -17.88 -1.21
CA ILE A 10 -18.92 -17.09 -1.86
C ILE A 10 -17.59 -17.35 -1.15
N ALA A 11 -16.57 -17.73 -1.92
CA ALA A 11 -15.20 -17.80 -1.45
C ALA A 11 -14.49 -16.45 -1.64
N VAL A 12 -13.82 -15.95 -0.62
CA VAL A 12 -12.92 -14.79 -0.71
C VAL A 12 -11.50 -15.26 -0.39
N VAL A 13 -10.58 -15.13 -1.34
CA VAL A 13 -9.21 -15.65 -1.25
C VAL A 13 -8.24 -14.50 -1.00
N GLY A 14 -7.62 -14.50 0.17
CA GLY A 14 -6.75 -13.45 0.68
C GLY A 14 -7.46 -12.54 1.68
N ALA A 15 -6.94 -12.50 2.91
CA ALA A 15 -7.50 -11.71 4.01
C ALA A 15 -6.69 -10.43 4.29
N GLY A 16 -6.22 -9.75 3.24
CA GLY A 16 -5.78 -8.36 3.28
C GLY A 16 -6.98 -7.41 3.33
N ILE A 17 -6.75 -6.10 3.34
CA ILE A 17 -7.82 -5.10 3.45
C ILE A 17 -8.90 -5.25 2.38
N SER A 18 -8.55 -5.64 1.14
CA SER A 18 -9.53 -5.85 0.07
C SER A 18 -10.44 -7.04 0.36
N GLY A 19 -9.87 -8.19 0.73
CA GLY A 19 -10.65 -9.38 1.02
C GLY A 19 -11.50 -9.24 2.28
N ILE A 20 -10.95 -8.64 3.34
CA ILE A 20 -11.69 -8.31 4.57
C ILE A 20 -12.90 -7.41 4.26
N THR A 21 -12.70 -6.38 3.44
CA THR A 21 -13.79 -5.46 3.05
C THR A 21 -14.83 -6.17 2.19
N ALA A 22 -14.42 -6.96 1.19
CA ALA A 22 -15.35 -7.71 0.35
C ALA A 22 -16.16 -8.72 1.17
N ALA A 23 -15.47 -9.49 2.04
CA ALA A 23 -16.11 -10.45 2.92
C ALA A 23 -17.12 -9.78 3.86
N PHE A 24 -16.75 -8.65 4.48
CA PHE A 24 -17.64 -7.89 5.37
C PHE A 24 -18.91 -7.44 4.65
N LEU A 25 -18.77 -6.82 3.49
CA LEU A 25 -19.88 -6.29 2.70
C LEU A 25 -20.86 -7.39 2.28
N LEU A 26 -20.35 -8.54 1.85
CA LEU A 26 -21.16 -9.62 1.30
C LEU A 26 -21.79 -10.50 2.38
N SER A 27 -21.20 -10.61 3.56
CA SER A 27 -21.63 -11.52 4.62
C SER A 27 -23.02 -11.21 5.22
N GLU A 28 -23.56 -10.02 4.97
CA GLU A 28 -24.94 -9.70 5.39
C GLU A 28 -25.98 -10.46 4.57
N GLN A 29 -25.71 -10.71 3.29
CA GLN A 29 -26.68 -11.27 2.34
C GLN A 29 -26.30 -12.68 1.83
N HIS A 30 -25.03 -13.07 1.99
CA HIS A 30 -24.46 -14.31 1.43
C HIS A 30 -23.73 -15.14 2.49
N ASP A 31 -23.49 -16.39 2.18
CA ASP A 31 -22.64 -17.29 2.97
C ASP A 31 -21.18 -17.12 2.50
N VAL A 32 -20.38 -16.40 3.29
CA VAL A 32 -19.03 -16.00 2.91
C VAL A 32 -17.99 -16.77 3.69
N VAL A 33 -17.04 -17.39 2.98
CA VAL A 33 -15.86 -18.00 3.57
C VAL A 33 -14.63 -17.20 3.13
N LEU A 34 -13.94 -16.59 4.10
CA LEU A 34 -12.70 -15.83 3.91
C LEU A 34 -11.51 -16.72 4.18
N PHE A 35 -10.69 -16.94 3.16
CA PHE A 35 -9.49 -17.76 3.22
C PHE A 35 -8.23 -16.94 3.33
N GLU A 36 -7.33 -17.36 4.23
CA GLU A 36 -5.99 -16.77 4.36
C GLU A 36 -4.95 -17.90 4.42
N ARG A 37 -3.87 -17.75 3.65
CA ARG A 37 -2.77 -18.72 3.61
C ARG A 37 -1.95 -18.73 4.90
N LYS A 38 -1.80 -17.57 5.54
CA LYS A 38 -1.08 -17.41 6.81
C LYS A 38 -1.96 -17.80 8.00
N SER A 39 -1.34 -17.94 9.16
CA SER A 39 -2.04 -18.21 10.42
C SER A 39 -2.84 -17.03 10.97
N ALA A 40 -2.67 -15.83 10.40
CA ALA A 40 -3.38 -14.62 10.81
C ALA A 40 -3.83 -13.81 9.60
N ILE A 41 -5.00 -13.18 9.70
CA ILE A 41 -5.52 -12.25 8.72
C ILE A 41 -4.80 -10.89 8.78
N GLY A 42 -4.89 -10.08 7.73
CA GLY A 42 -4.43 -8.68 7.73
C GLY A 42 -3.57 -8.28 6.52
N GLY A 43 -2.88 -9.23 5.89
CA GLY A 43 -1.98 -8.91 4.77
C GLY A 43 -0.85 -7.96 5.22
N HIS A 44 -0.86 -6.71 4.71
CA HIS A 44 0.08 -5.65 5.12
C HIS A 44 -0.30 -4.97 6.44
N THR A 45 -1.46 -5.26 7.02
CA THR A 45 -1.79 -4.84 8.38
C THR A 45 -1.15 -5.80 9.36
N ASN A 46 -0.07 -5.36 9.98
CA ASN A 46 0.71 -6.19 10.90
C ASN A 46 1.22 -5.35 12.06
N THR A 47 0.73 -5.65 13.25
CA THR A 47 1.10 -4.98 14.49
C THR A 47 1.82 -5.97 15.40
N ILE A 48 3.02 -5.64 15.80
CA ILE A 48 3.82 -6.41 16.75
C ILE A 48 3.66 -5.81 18.13
N VAL A 49 3.29 -6.62 19.09
CA VAL A 49 3.25 -6.22 20.51
C VAL A 49 4.61 -6.53 21.11
N VAL A 50 5.28 -5.50 21.63
CA VAL A 50 6.57 -5.66 22.30
C VAL A 50 6.41 -6.64 23.47
N ALA A 51 7.16 -7.74 23.45
CA ALA A 51 6.97 -8.83 24.40
C ALA A 51 7.53 -8.50 25.79
N ASP A 52 8.71 -7.88 25.83
CA ASP A 52 9.52 -7.78 27.04
C ASP A 52 10.08 -6.38 27.28
N GLY A 53 10.66 -6.19 28.45
CA GLY A 53 11.38 -4.98 28.83
C GLY A 53 10.47 -3.81 29.28
N PRO A 54 11.03 -2.58 29.32
CA PRO A 54 10.33 -1.42 29.87
C PRO A 54 9.16 -0.92 29.01
N ASP A 55 9.09 -1.38 27.77
CA ASP A 55 8.07 -1.00 26.79
C ASP A 55 7.12 -2.15 26.45
N ALA A 56 7.12 -3.23 27.27
CA ALA A 56 6.26 -4.39 27.07
C ALA A 56 4.77 -4.00 26.92
N GLY A 57 4.07 -4.66 26.01
CA GLY A 57 2.67 -4.38 25.69
C GLY A 57 2.46 -3.24 24.67
N THR A 58 3.53 -2.56 24.20
CA THR A 58 3.40 -1.51 23.19
C THR A 58 3.13 -2.10 21.81
N PRO A 59 2.02 -1.71 21.14
CA PRO A 59 1.73 -2.15 19.77
C PRO A 59 2.47 -1.29 18.76
N VAL A 60 3.27 -1.92 17.91
CA VAL A 60 4.07 -1.25 16.86
C VAL A 60 3.70 -1.82 15.50
N ASP A 61 3.23 -0.98 14.59
CA ASP A 61 2.88 -1.37 13.22
C ASP A 61 4.15 -1.53 12.36
N THR A 62 4.17 -2.54 11.50
CA THR A 62 5.31 -2.81 10.64
C THR A 62 4.98 -2.70 9.14
N GLY A 63 3.69 -2.64 8.79
CA GLY A 63 3.21 -2.54 7.42
C GLY A 63 2.36 -1.29 7.22
N PHE A 64 1.02 -1.41 7.29
CA PHE A 64 0.14 -0.24 7.24
C PHE A 64 0.22 0.57 8.55
N ILE A 65 0.44 1.89 8.44
CA ILE A 65 0.69 2.76 9.61
C ILE A 65 -0.26 3.96 9.67
N VAL A 66 -0.44 4.68 8.55
CA VAL A 66 -1.11 5.98 8.53
C VAL A 66 -2.14 6.10 7.43
N CYS A 67 -3.17 6.90 7.69
CA CYS A 67 -4.22 7.28 6.74
C CYS A 67 -4.62 8.75 6.96
N ASN A 68 -5.44 9.31 6.08
CA ASN A 68 -5.97 10.66 6.26
C ASN A 68 -7.41 10.75 5.72
N PRO A 69 -8.26 11.65 6.26
CA PRO A 69 -9.68 11.69 5.93
C PRO A 69 -9.99 12.15 4.49
N VAL A 70 -9.02 12.75 3.79
CA VAL A 70 -9.22 13.27 2.44
C VAL A 70 -9.06 12.18 1.38
N ASN A 71 -8.04 11.33 1.56
CA ASN A 71 -7.66 10.31 0.58
C ASN A 71 -8.16 8.89 0.94
N TYR A 72 -8.60 8.66 2.18
CA TYR A 72 -9.01 7.35 2.69
C TYR A 72 -10.48 7.36 3.11
N THR A 73 -11.37 7.95 2.29
CA THR A 73 -12.77 8.20 2.65
C THR A 73 -13.57 6.93 2.93
N HIS A 74 -13.37 5.88 2.13
CA HIS A 74 -14.09 4.61 2.33
C HIS A 74 -13.47 3.77 3.44
N PHE A 75 -12.14 3.80 3.59
CA PHE A 75 -11.48 3.17 4.71
C PHE A 75 -11.88 3.82 6.05
N TYR A 76 -12.07 5.15 6.08
CA TYR A 76 -12.60 5.84 7.26
C TYR A 76 -14.02 5.39 7.58
N GLN A 77 -14.89 5.27 6.58
CA GLN A 77 -16.25 4.72 6.77
C GLN A 77 -16.20 3.31 7.36
N PHE A 78 -15.28 2.46 6.87
CA PHE A 78 -15.09 1.13 7.40
C PHE A 78 -14.62 1.15 8.86
N LEU A 79 -13.64 1.98 9.21
CA LEU A 79 -13.17 2.14 10.60
C LEU A 79 -14.29 2.67 11.52
N ASP A 80 -15.11 3.60 11.04
CA ASP A 80 -16.24 4.15 11.79
C ASP A 80 -17.31 3.08 12.07
N LEU A 81 -17.64 2.25 11.09
CA LEU A 81 -18.53 1.10 11.24
C LEU A 81 -18.02 0.10 12.28
N LEU A 82 -16.73 -0.16 12.27
CA LEU A 82 -16.09 -1.05 13.23
C LEU A 82 -15.90 -0.42 14.61
N GLY A 83 -16.17 0.89 14.77
CA GLY A 83 -15.95 1.61 16.02
C GLY A 83 -14.47 1.77 16.40
N VAL A 84 -13.59 1.88 15.41
CA VAL A 84 -12.13 1.92 15.61
C VAL A 84 -11.63 3.37 15.65
N PRO A 85 -11.08 3.83 16.80
CA PRO A 85 -10.61 5.20 16.96
C PRO A 85 -9.28 5.44 16.26
N ARG A 86 -9.06 6.68 15.86
CA ARG A 86 -7.85 7.19 15.22
C ARG A 86 -7.29 8.36 16.02
N ARG A 87 -6.01 8.63 15.86
CA ARG A 87 -5.35 9.82 16.43
C ARG A 87 -4.42 10.46 15.40
N ASN A 88 -4.11 11.76 15.60
CA ASN A 88 -3.19 12.47 14.73
C ASN A 88 -1.78 11.86 14.77
N ALA A 89 -1.17 11.74 13.60
CA ALA A 89 0.19 11.28 13.38
C ALA A 89 1.07 12.44 12.91
N GLU A 90 2.33 12.42 13.31
CA GLU A 90 3.34 13.31 12.73
C GLU A 90 3.77 12.72 11.40
N MET A 91 3.61 13.47 10.29
CA MET A 91 3.99 13.03 8.96
C MET A 91 5.00 14.00 8.38
N THR A 92 6.27 13.59 8.43
CA THR A 92 7.41 14.34 7.91
C THR A 92 8.33 13.41 7.13
N PHE A 93 9.02 13.97 6.14
CA PHE A 93 9.99 13.26 5.32
C PHE A 93 11.39 13.83 5.56
N GLY A 94 12.39 12.98 5.67
CA GLY A 94 13.81 13.34 5.76
C GLY A 94 14.63 12.58 4.74
N CYS A 95 15.65 13.23 4.24
CA CYS A 95 16.63 12.62 3.33
C CYS A 95 18.02 12.86 3.87
N TYR A 96 18.78 11.76 4.00
CA TYR A 96 20.20 11.80 4.37
C TYR A 96 21.04 11.06 3.35
N ILE A 97 22.05 11.74 2.82
CA ILE A 97 23.01 11.20 1.86
C ILE A 97 24.40 11.30 2.49
N GLU A 98 24.92 10.15 2.89
CA GLU A 98 26.17 10.03 3.65
C GLU A 98 27.36 10.62 2.90
N ALA A 99 27.48 10.28 1.61
CA ALA A 99 28.60 10.71 0.77
C ALA A 99 28.78 12.24 0.67
N THR A 100 27.70 13.00 0.75
CA THR A 100 27.73 14.46 0.67
C THR A 100 27.50 15.14 2.01
N GLY A 101 27.08 14.38 3.04
CA GLY A 101 26.63 14.90 4.33
C GLY A 101 25.35 15.72 4.23
N LEU A 102 24.66 15.69 3.07
CA LEU A 102 23.36 16.35 2.91
C LEU A 102 22.35 15.68 3.81
N HIS A 103 21.77 16.46 4.70
CA HIS A 103 20.70 16.02 5.56
C HIS A 103 19.66 17.13 5.69
N TYR A 104 18.46 16.88 5.22
CA TYR A 104 17.37 17.82 5.37
C TYR A 104 16.09 17.09 5.78
N ARG A 105 15.16 17.86 6.34
CA ARG A 105 13.81 17.44 6.68
C ARG A 105 12.84 18.37 5.96
N GLY A 106 11.72 17.86 5.54
CA GLY A 106 10.64 18.60 4.91
C GLY A 106 9.30 18.00 5.29
N PRO A 107 8.28 18.52 4.74
CA PRO A 107 8.18 19.40 3.58
C PRO A 107 8.01 20.91 3.86
N ASP A 108 7.83 21.29 5.12
CA ASP A 108 7.54 22.68 5.47
C ASP A 108 8.80 23.55 5.49
N LEU A 109 8.64 24.83 5.21
CA LEU A 109 9.77 25.77 5.24
C LEU A 109 10.49 25.78 6.59
N LYS A 110 9.74 25.69 7.70
CA LYS A 110 10.31 25.59 9.05
C LYS A 110 11.20 24.35 9.24
N ASP A 111 10.87 23.24 8.59
CA ASP A 111 11.66 22.01 8.65
C ASP A 111 12.92 22.11 7.78
N ILE A 112 12.81 22.71 6.59
CA ILE A 112 13.96 22.98 5.71
C ILE A 112 14.97 23.93 6.40
N LEU A 113 14.50 24.95 7.12
CA LEU A 113 15.33 25.90 7.87
C LEU A 113 16.06 25.28 9.07
N ARG A 114 15.69 24.08 9.52
CA ARG A 114 16.43 23.35 10.58
C ARG A 114 17.84 22.92 10.16
N ALA A 115 18.14 22.92 8.84
CA ALA A 115 19.43 22.60 8.28
C ALA A 115 20.03 23.80 7.52
N PRO A 116 20.32 24.94 8.17
CA PRO A 116 20.68 26.18 7.50
C PRO A 116 21.98 26.07 6.68
N ARG A 117 22.89 25.19 7.06
CA ARG A 117 24.16 24.94 6.31
C ARG A 117 23.90 24.43 4.89
N ASN A 118 22.76 23.79 4.62
CA ASN A 118 22.44 23.31 3.25
C ASN A 118 22.27 24.49 2.28
N PHE A 119 21.89 25.68 2.76
CA PHE A 119 21.76 26.88 1.90
C PHE A 119 23.11 27.42 1.39
N LEU A 120 24.23 26.95 1.95
CA LEU A 120 25.56 27.24 1.41
C LEU A 120 25.85 26.43 0.14
N SER A 121 25.05 25.41 -0.17
CA SER A 121 25.16 24.59 -1.38
C SER A 121 24.32 25.17 -2.50
N PRO A 122 24.91 25.65 -3.62
CA PRO A 122 24.17 26.12 -4.79
C PRO A 122 23.23 25.05 -5.35
N SER A 123 23.67 23.78 -5.35
CA SER A 123 22.86 22.64 -5.83
C SER A 123 21.61 22.41 -4.98
N PHE A 124 21.71 22.57 -3.66
CA PHE A 124 20.55 22.48 -2.77
C PHE A 124 19.55 23.64 -3.01
N CYS A 125 20.06 24.88 -3.14
CA CYS A 125 19.22 26.02 -3.45
C CYS A 125 18.52 25.86 -4.82
N LYS A 126 19.25 25.38 -5.83
CA LYS A 126 18.71 25.06 -7.14
C LYS A 126 17.61 23.98 -7.05
N MET A 127 17.83 22.92 -6.30
CA MET A 127 16.87 21.84 -6.06
C MET A 127 15.53 22.39 -5.52
N LEU A 128 15.55 23.33 -4.58
CA LEU A 128 14.34 23.95 -4.04
C LEU A 128 13.59 24.79 -5.07
N LEU A 129 14.32 25.47 -5.98
CA LEU A 129 13.71 26.20 -7.10
C LEU A 129 13.10 25.23 -8.13
N GLU A 130 13.80 24.16 -8.43
CA GLU A 130 13.35 23.09 -9.33
C GLU A 130 12.12 22.37 -8.78
N GLN A 131 12.04 22.14 -7.47
CA GLN A 131 10.83 21.61 -6.83
C GLN A 131 9.61 22.51 -7.09
N ARG A 132 9.76 23.82 -6.91
CA ARG A 132 8.67 24.78 -7.19
C ARG A 132 8.27 24.76 -8.67
N ARG A 133 9.25 24.68 -9.58
CA ARG A 133 9.01 24.59 -11.01
C ARG A 133 8.29 23.30 -11.36
N PHE A 134 8.77 22.16 -10.86
CA PHE A 134 8.14 20.84 -11.03
C PHE A 134 6.68 20.87 -10.58
N ASN A 135 6.41 21.31 -9.35
CA ASN A 135 5.06 21.36 -8.80
C ASN A 135 4.11 22.20 -9.66
N ARG A 136 4.55 23.38 -10.10
CA ARG A 136 3.74 24.28 -10.94
C ARG A 136 3.47 23.69 -12.31
N CYS A 137 4.47 23.12 -12.97
CA CYS A 137 4.31 22.48 -14.28
C CYS A 137 3.39 21.25 -14.14
N ALA A 138 3.60 20.40 -13.14
CA ALA A 138 2.77 19.22 -12.88
C ALA A 138 1.28 19.55 -12.71
N LEU A 139 0.95 20.57 -11.92
CA LEU A 139 -0.43 21.03 -11.75
C LEU A 139 -1.04 21.55 -13.06
N SER A 140 -0.27 22.33 -13.82
CA SER A 140 -0.70 22.85 -15.12
C SER A 140 -0.94 21.73 -16.13
N ASP A 141 0.00 20.80 -16.25
CA ASP A 141 -0.04 19.75 -17.27
C ASP A 141 -1.12 18.72 -16.96
N LEU A 142 -1.34 18.40 -15.66
CA LEU A 142 -2.49 17.59 -15.21
C LEU A 142 -3.83 18.25 -15.57
N SER A 143 -3.94 19.59 -15.38
CA SER A 143 -5.18 20.32 -15.68
C SER A 143 -5.49 20.41 -17.17
N ARG A 144 -4.45 20.41 -17.99
CA ARG A 144 -4.55 20.47 -19.48
C ARG A 144 -4.65 19.10 -20.13
N GLY A 145 -4.38 18.02 -19.41
CA GLY A 145 -4.35 16.66 -19.96
C GLY A 145 -3.21 16.43 -20.96
N THR A 146 -2.08 17.16 -20.84
CA THR A 146 -0.98 17.13 -21.81
C THR A 146 0.09 16.06 -21.55
N LEU A 147 -0.07 15.26 -20.48
CA LEU A 147 0.96 14.30 -20.05
C LEU A 147 1.09 13.09 -20.97
N GLY A 148 0.02 12.66 -21.66
CA GLY A 148 0.06 11.50 -22.55
C GLY A 148 0.50 10.21 -21.81
N GLU A 149 1.22 9.35 -22.54
CA GLU A 149 1.71 8.05 -22.03
C GLU A 149 3.16 8.11 -21.53
N GLN A 150 3.75 9.31 -21.39
CA GLN A 150 5.14 9.48 -20.97
C GLN A 150 5.38 8.95 -19.55
N THR A 151 6.60 8.47 -19.32
CA THR A 151 7.06 8.09 -17.98
C THR A 151 7.42 9.32 -17.14
N LEU A 152 7.53 9.15 -15.81
CA LEU A 152 8.03 10.20 -14.92
C LEU A 152 9.44 10.66 -15.33
N GLY A 153 10.30 9.72 -15.74
CA GLY A 153 11.64 10.02 -16.24
C GLY A 153 11.62 10.88 -17.49
N ASP A 154 10.72 10.59 -18.45
CA ASP A 154 10.53 11.42 -19.66
C ASP A 154 10.04 12.82 -19.30
N TYR A 155 9.06 12.91 -18.40
CA TYR A 155 8.51 14.17 -17.93
C TYR A 155 9.58 15.05 -17.26
N VAL A 156 10.38 14.49 -16.37
CA VAL A 156 11.46 15.22 -15.70
C VAL A 156 12.51 15.72 -16.71
N ARG A 157 12.86 14.90 -17.70
CA ARG A 157 13.79 15.29 -18.79
C ARG A 157 13.21 16.42 -19.64
N SER A 158 11.93 16.33 -19.99
CA SER A 158 11.26 17.38 -20.80
C SER A 158 11.25 18.74 -20.10
N LEU A 159 11.19 18.73 -18.76
CA LEU A 159 11.30 19.93 -17.95
C LEU A 159 12.75 20.44 -17.77
N GLY A 160 13.77 19.68 -18.20
CA GLY A 160 15.18 20.05 -18.02
C GLY A 160 15.59 20.19 -16.55
N LEU A 161 15.04 19.34 -15.67
CA LEU A 161 15.37 19.35 -14.24
C LEU A 161 16.71 18.66 -14.02
N SER A 162 17.46 19.13 -13.01
CA SER A 162 18.79 18.63 -12.74
C SER A 162 18.77 17.19 -12.20
N HIS A 163 19.83 16.45 -12.49
CA HIS A 163 20.08 15.14 -11.88
C HIS A 163 20.04 15.21 -10.34
N PHE A 164 20.58 16.29 -9.76
CA PHE A 164 20.56 16.53 -8.32
C PHE A 164 19.13 16.60 -7.76
N PHE A 165 18.20 17.28 -8.42
CA PHE A 165 16.80 17.31 -8.01
C PHE A 165 16.18 15.92 -8.04
N VAL A 166 16.45 15.15 -9.09
CA VAL A 166 15.89 13.82 -9.26
C VAL A 166 16.39 12.88 -8.17
N THR A 167 17.72 12.83 -7.95
CA THR A 167 18.36 11.87 -7.04
C THR A 167 18.29 12.25 -5.56
N HIS A 168 18.14 13.54 -5.25
CA HIS A 168 18.18 14.01 -3.87
C HIS A 168 16.81 14.46 -3.33
N TYR A 169 15.79 14.54 -4.19
CA TYR A 169 14.44 14.92 -3.77
C TYR A 169 13.35 14.01 -4.34
N LEU A 170 13.21 13.94 -5.67
CA LEU A 170 12.04 13.31 -6.30
C LEU A 170 12.03 11.79 -6.08
N VAL A 171 13.10 11.12 -6.43
CA VAL A 171 13.22 9.66 -6.29
C VAL A 171 13.21 9.24 -4.81
N PRO A 172 13.98 9.85 -3.89
CA PRO A 172 13.90 9.56 -2.46
C PRO A 172 12.48 9.66 -1.88
N LEU A 173 11.75 10.71 -2.23
CA LEU A 173 10.39 10.90 -1.76
C LEU A 173 9.44 9.83 -2.31
N ALA A 174 9.50 9.58 -3.63
CA ALA A 174 8.65 8.60 -4.30
C ALA A 174 8.95 7.17 -3.85
N ALA A 175 10.21 6.80 -3.77
CA ALA A 175 10.63 5.49 -3.27
C ALA A 175 10.17 5.23 -1.84
N SER A 176 10.15 6.27 -1.00
CA SER A 176 9.62 6.17 0.37
C SER A 176 8.10 5.94 0.42
N ILE A 177 7.35 6.38 -0.60
CA ILE A 177 5.89 6.21 -0.67
C ILE A 177 5.51 4.80 -1.15
N TRP A 178 6.15 4.31 -2.22
CA TRP A 178 5.81 3.02 -2.84
C TRP A 178 6.72 1.87 -2.41
N SER A 179 7.71 2.13 -1.54
CA SER A 179 8.72 1.12 -1.13
C SER A 179 9.34 0.42 -2.35
N SER A 180 9.56 1.17 -3.42
CA SER A 180 10.00 0.70 -4.73
C SER A 180 11.46 1.06 -4.98
N PRO A 181 12.26 0.23 -5.67
CA PRO A 181 13.62 0.57 -6.09
C PRO A 181 13.65 1.89 -6.89
N ASP A 182 14.74 2.66 -6.72
CA ASP A 182 14.89 3.98 -7.33
C ASP A 182 14.73 3.97 -8.86
N ALA A 183 15.26 2.95 -9.53
CA ALA A 183 15.16 2.79 -10.98
C ALA A 183 13.70 2.68 -11.47
N ASN A 184 12.85 1.99 -10.71
CA ASN A 184 11.46 1.75 -11.09
C ASN A 184 10.59 2.99 -10.95
N ILE A 185 10.96 3.94 -10.07
CA ILE A 185 10.23 5.19 -9.88
C ILE A 185 10.16 6.02 -11.16
N LEU A 186 11.23 6.07 -11.94
CA LEU A 186 11.26 6.83 -13.19
C LEU A 186 10.47 6.16 -14.33
N ALA A 187 10.19 4.87 -14.22
CA ALA A 187 9.36 4.12 -15.17
C ALA A 187 7.83 4.28 -14.90
N PHE A 188 7.46 4.90 -13.78
CA PHE A 188 6.04 5.19 -13.48
C PHE A 188 5.41 6.02 -14.60
N PRO A 189 4.13 5.75 -14.99
CA PRO A 189 3.39 6.67 -15.85
C PRO A 189 3.27 8.03 -15.18
N ALA A 190 3.70 9.09 -15.86
CA ALA A 190 3.73 10.43 -15.29
C ALA A 190 2.34 10.89 -14.80
N VAL A 191 1.28 10.59 -15.56
CA VAL A 191 -0.10 10.95 -15.18
C VAL A 191 -0.52 10.29 -13.86
N THR A 192 -0.22 9.02 -13.67
CA THR A 192 -0.55 8.26 -12.45
C THR A 192 0.19 8.83 -11.25
N PHE A 193 1.50 9.01 -11.38
CA PHE A 193 2.36 9.57 -10.35
C PHE A 193 1.92 10.99 -9.92
N LEU A 194 1.78 11.90 -10.88
CA LEU A 194 1.43 13.29 -10.60
C LEU A 194 -0.01 13.44 -10.08
N THR A 195 -0.93 12.60 -10.52
CA THR A 195 -2.30 12.57 -9.97
C THR A 195 -2.29 12.16 -8.50
N PHE A 196 -1.51 11.14 -8.14
CA PHE A 196 -1.32 10.77 -6.74
C PHE A 196 -0.74 11.92 -5.91
N PHE A 197 0.33 12.55 -6.40
CA PHE A 197 0.97 13.69 -5.72
C PHE A 197 0.00 14.87 -5.51
N ARG A 198 -0.80 15.20 -6.53
CA ARG A 198 -1.85 16.22 -6.42
C ARG A 198 -2.89 15.85 -5.36
N ASN A 199 -3.43 14.64 -5.42
CA ASN A 199 -4.48 14.19 -4.50
C ASN A 199 -4.02 14.20 -3.04
N HIS A 200 -2.73 13.91 -2.79
CA HIS A 200 -2.13 13.91 -1.45
C HIS A 200 -1.56 15.27 -1.02
N GLY A 201 -1.81 16.33 -1.80
CA GLY A 201 -1.34 17.69 -1.48
C GLY A 201 0.18 17.86 -1.55
N MET A 202 0.88 16.97 -2.24
CA MET A 202 2.36 17.01 -2.35
C MET A 202 2.85 18.03 -3.37
N LEU A 203 2.00 18.42 -4.31
CA LEU A 203 2.28 19.48 -5.28
C LEU A 203 1.92 20.88 -4.76
N GLU A 204 1.26 20.99 -3.60
CA GLU A 204 0.83 22.25 -2.99
C GLU A 204 1.57 22.51 -1.67
N LEU A 205 1.85 23.79 -1.36
CA LEU A 205 2.59 24.15 -0.14
C LEU A 205 1.70 24.29 1.10
N HIS A 206 0.38 24.45 0.96
CA HIS A 206 -0.48 24.92 2.05
C HIS A 206 -1.73 24.07 2.36
N LYS A 207 -2.00 23.00 1.62
CA LYS A 207 -3.23 22.20 1.79
C LYS A 207 -2.92 20.72 2.00
N ARG A 208 -2.19 20.41 3.06
CA ARG A 208 -1.89 19.01 3.38
C ARG A 208 -2.92 18.44 4.33
N PRO A 209 -3.43 17.25 4.07
CA PRO A 209 -4.34 16.59 5.00
C PRO A 209 -3.62 16.26 6.31
N GLN A 210 -4.33 16.33 7.42
CA GLN A 210 -3.84 15.82 8.71
C GLN A 210 -3.82 14.29 8.64
N TRP A 211 -2.64 13.73 8.78
CA TRP A 211 -2.46 12.29 8.85
C TRP A 211 -2.84 11.76 10.24
N GLN A 212 -3.37 10.56 10.26
CA GLN A 212 -3.79 9.85 11.47
C GLN A 212 -3.29 8.41 11.45
N THR A 213 -3.24 7.80 12.61
CA THR A 213 -2.95 6.38 12.83
C THR A 213 -4.04 5.74 13.66
N VAL A 214 -4.21 4.43 13.54
CA VAL A 214 -5.18 3.67 14.32
C VAL A 214 -4.69 3.57 15.78
N VAL A 215 -5.58 3.86 16.72
CA VAL A 215 -5.26 3.76 18.17
C VAL A 215 -5.11 2.29 18.56
N GLY A 216 -3.98 1.98 19.19
CA GLY A 216 -3.66 0.61 19.61
C GLY A 216 -3.04 -0.25 18.51
N GLY A 217 -2.59 0.38 17.39
CA GLY A 217 -2.02 -0.28 16.23
C GLY A 217 -3.08 -0.73 15.21
N SER A 218 -2.65 -0.93 13.99
CA SER A 218 -3.54 -1.23 12.86
C SER A 218 -4.34 -2.54 13.04
N HIS A 219 -3.80 -3.53 13.74
CA HIS A 219 -4.53 -4.77 14.05
C HIS A 219 -5.83 -4.55 14.86
N ALA A 220 -6.03 -3.36 15.45
CA ALA A 220 -7.26 -3.07 16.18
C ALA A 220 -8.50 -3.16 15.29
N TYR A 221 -8.39 -2.77 14.02
CA TYR A 221 -9.51 -2.91 13.09
C TYR A 221 -9.73 -4.36 12.65
N LEU A 222 -8.68 -5.18 12.60
CA LEU A 222 -8.83 -6.62 12.30
C LEU A 222 -9.63 -7.31 13.40
N ARG A 223 -9.27 -7.08 14.66
CA ARG A 223 -10.02 -7.63 15.81
C ARG A 223 -11.46 -7.11 15.85
N ALA A 224 -11.70 -5.87 15.45
CA ALA A 224 -13.05 -5.33 15.36
C ALA A 224 -13.85 -5.99 14.22
N PHE A 225 -13.21 -6.22 13.07
CA PHE A 225 -13.79 -6.97 11.95
C PHE A 225 -14.16 -8.40 12.38
N GLU A 226 -13.25 -9.15 13.00
CA GLU A 226 -13.50 -10.53 13.45
C GLU A 226 -14.73 -10.63 14.36
N ARG A 227 -14.96 -9.63 15.23
CA ARG A 227 -16.16 -9.60 16.11
C ARG A 227 -17.46 -9.30 15.37
N CYS A 228 -17.39 -8.60 14.23
CA CYS A 228 -18.58 -8.14 13.48
C CYS A 228 -18.86 -9.00 12.25
N PHE A 229 -17.89 -9.78 11.78
CA PHE A 229 -18.01 -10.58 10.57
C PHE A 229 -19.00 -11.74 10.76
N ARG A 230 -19.90 -11.92 9.82
CA ARG A 230 -20.98 -12.92 9.88
C ARG A 230 -20.68 -14.19 9.07
N GLY A 231 -19.54 -14.26 8.42
CA GLY A 231 -19.08 -15.41 7.65
C GLY A 231 -18.08 -16.26 8.44
N THR A 232 -17.40 -17.15 7.73
CA THR A 232 -16.36 -18.02 8.28
C THR A 232 -14.98 -17.53 7.86
N ILE A 233 -14.02 -17.44 8.81
CA ILE A 233 -12.61 -17.19 8.52
C ILE A 233 -11.84 -18.50 8.62
N ARG A 234 -11.06 -18.82 7.60
CA ARG A 234 -10.19 -20.00 7.54
C ARG A 234 -8.76 -19.55 7.27
N THR A 235 -7.94 -19.54 8.31
CA THR A 235 -6.49 -19.32 8.24
C THR A 235 -5.76 -20.63 7.97
N ASP A 236 -4.45 -20.55 7.70
CA ASP A 236 -3.61 -21.68 7.29
C ASP A 236 -4.21 -22.47 6.11
N ALA A 237 -5.00 -21.78 5.28
CA ALA A 237 -5.73 -22.36 4.17
C ALA A 237 -4.90 -22.27 2.88
N LEU A 238 -4.16 -23.33 2.57
CA LEU A 238 -3.43 -23.44 1.32
C LEU A 238 -4.38 -23.83 0.20
N ILE A 239 -4.82 -22.85 -0.59
CA ILE A 239 -5.53 -23.09 -1.83
C ILE A 239 -4.48 -23.36 -2.91
N GLU A 240 -4.58 -24.49 -3.58
CA GLU A 240 -3.61 -24.96 -4.56
C GLU A 240 -4.05 -24.62 -5.98
N ARG A 241 -5.37 -24.71 -6.22
CA ARG A 241 -5.96 -24.57 -7.56
C ARG A 241 -7.43 -24.16 -7.48
N ILE A 242 -7.89 -23.42 -8.46
CA ILE A 242 -9.29 -23.02 -8.63
C ILE A 242 -9.76 -23.43 -10.03
N GLU A 243 -10.75 -24.30 -10.08
CA GLU A 243 -11.44 -24.70 -11.30
C GLU A 243 -12.76 -23.96 -11.43
N ARG A 244 -13.10 -23.56 -12.63
CA ARG A 244 -14.30 -22.75 -12.92
C ARG A 244 -15.07 -23.39 -14.07
N ARG A 245 -16.36 -23.55 -13.88
CA ARG A 245 -17.26 -24.06 -14.93
C ARG A 245 -17.72 -22.91 -15.83
N ASP A 246 -17.90 -23.20 -17.11
CA ASP A 246 -18.53 -22.25 -18.01
C ASP A 246 -20.06 -22.20 -17.76
N ALA A 247 -20.69 -21.06 -18.08
CA ALA A 247 -22.13 -20.85 -17.82
C ALA A 247 -23.02 -21.91 -18.47
N ALA A 248 -22.62 -22.44 -19.62
CA ALA A 248 -23.35 -23.51 -20.34
C ALA A 248 -23.35 -24.85 -19.59
N ASP A 249 -22.31 -25.13 -18.79
CA ASP A 249 -22.20 -26.36 -18.01
C ASP A 249 -22.87 -26.26 -16.64
N SER A 250 -23.07 -25.04 -16.13
CA SER A 250 -23.63 -24.79 -14.80
C SER A 250 -25.14 -24.99 -14.70
N GLU A 251 -25.88 -24.89 -15.81
CA GLU A 251 -27.34 -25.14 -15.86
C GLU A 251 -27.72 -26.61 -15.79
N GLN A 252 -26.76 -27.51 -16.07
CA GLN A 252 -27.03 -28.95 -16.18
C GLN A 252 -26.59 -29.78 -14.96
N ARG A 253 -25.89 -29.21 -13.98
CA ARG A 253 -25.39 -29.95 -12.81
C ARG A 253 -25.72 -29.22 -11.50
N ALA A 254 -26.30 -29.93 -10.54
CA ALA A 254 -26.39 -29.48 -9.16
C ALA A 254 -24.97 -29.40 -8.59
N GLY A 255 -24.54 -28.20 -8.17
CA GLY A 255 -23.22 -27.94 -7.59
C GLY A 255 -22.77 -26.52 -7.85
N GLY A 256 -21.75 -26.04 -7.13
CA GLY A 256 -21.19 -24.70 -7.27
C GLY A 256 -20.50 -24.49 -8.62
N ALA A 257 -20.48 -23.25 -9.10
CA ALA A 257 -19.85 -22.90 -10.37
C ALA A 257 -18.31 -22.83 -10.28
N VAL A 258 -17.75 -22.82 -9.06
CA VAL A 258 -16.31 -22.70 -8.79
C VAL A 258 -15.91 -23.76 -7.76
N THR A 259 -14.82 -24.49 -8.02
CA THR A 259 -14.24 -25.49 -7.11
C THR A 259 -12.85 -25.02 -6.66
N LEU A 260 -12.68 -24.85 -5.35
CA LEU A 260 -11.39 -24.61 -4.73
C LEU A 260 -10.78 -25.92 -4.24
N PHE A 261 -9.52 -26.17 -4.57
CA PHE A 261 -8.75 -27.30 -4.02
C PHE A 261 -7.92 -26.80 -2.85
N ILE A 262 -8.28 -27.25 -1.64
CA ILE A 262 -7.68 -26.82 -0.39
C ILE A 262 -7.00 -28.02 0.25
N ARG A 263 -5.66 -28.04 0.25
CA ARG A 263 -4.86 -29.20 0.69
C ARG A 263 -5.27 -30.51 0.01
N GLY A 264 -5.54 -30.43 -1.30
CA GLY A 264 -5.98 -31.54 -2.13
C GLY A 264 -7.47 -31.84 -2.12
N GLU A 265 -8.23 -31.30 -1.16
CA GLU A 265 -9.67 -31.56 -1.04
C GLU A 265 -10.49 -30.50 -1.82
N PRO A 266 -11.45 -30.93 -2.68
CA PRO A 266 -12.30 -30.02 -3.42
C PRO A 266 -13.42 -29.45 -2.56
N GLU A 267 -13.69 -28.15 -2.69
CA GLU A 267 -14.80 -27.46 -2.05
C GLU A 267 -15.50 -26.53 -3.04
N GLU A 268 -16.83 -26.65 -3.17
CA GLU A 268 -17.63 -25.93 -4.17
C GLU A 268 -18.22 -24.63 -3.63
N PHE A 269 -18.24 -23.61 -4.51
CA PHE A 269 -18.77 -22.27 -4.26
C PHE A 269 -19.54 -21.76 -5.49
N ASP A 270 -20.49 -20.84 -5.27
CA ASP A 270 -21.18 -20.17 -6.37
C ASP A 270 -20.32 -19.14 -7.07
N SER A 271 -19.40 -18.50 -6.32
CA SER A 271 -18.48 -17.50 -6.86
C SER A 271 -17.19 -17.43 -6.03
N VAL A 272 -16.12 -16.95 -6.65
CA VAL A 272 -14.85 -16.65 -5.98
C VAL A 272 -14.44 -15.20 -6.18
N ILE A 273 -13.93 -14.58 -5.12
CA ILE A 273 -13.30 -13.27 -5.12
C ILE A 273 -11.81 -13.46 -4.83
N LEU A 274 -10.96 -13.17 -5.80
CA LEU A 274 -9.52 -13.20 -5.65
C LEU A 274 -9.04 -11.85 -5.14
N ALA A 275 -8.69 -11.81 -3.85
CA ALA A 275 -8.27 -10.62 -3.10
C ALA A 275 -6.78 -10.69 -2.70
N CYS A 276 -6.02 -11.53 -3.37
CA CYS A 276 -4.57 -11.67 -3.27
C CYS A 276 -3.83 -10.83 -4.34
N HIS A 277 -2.52 -10.98 -4.45
CA HIS A 277 -1.74 -10.33 -5.51
C HIS A 277 -2.17 -10.85 -6.89
N ALA A 278 -2.00 -10.03 -7.93
CA ALA A 278 -2.44 -10.39 -9.28
C ALA A 278 -1.71 -11.62 -9.84
N ASP A 279 -0.41 -11.75 -9.59
CA ASP A 279 0.40 -12.91 -9.95
C ASP A 279 -0.02 -14.18 -9.17
N GLU A 280 -0.33 -14.06 -7.88
CA GLU A 280 -0.88 -15.15 -7.06
C GLU A 280 -2.27 -15.56 -7.55
N ALA A 281 -3.14 -14.57 -7.87
CA ALA A 281 -4.45 -14.84 -8.44
C ALA A 281 -4.36 -15.62 -9.76
N LEU A 282 -3.46 -15.19 -10.65
CA LEU A 282 -3.22 -15.88 -11.92
C LEU A 282 -2.74 -17.33 -11.70
N ALA A 283 -1.81 -17.52 -10.77
CA ALA A 283 -1.24 -18.84 -10.47
C ALA A 283 -2.28 -19.82 -9.88
N LEU A 284 -3.30 -19.32 -9.19
CA LEU A 284 -4.37 -20.14 -8.62
C LEU A 284 -5.37 -20.64 -9.68
N LEU A 285 -5.55 -19.94 -10.80
CA LEU A 285 -6.50 -20.29 -11.83
C LEU A 285 -5.99 -21.49 -12.64
N ALA A 286 -6.73 -22.61 -12.65
CA ALA A 286 -6.35 -23.82 -13.40
C ALA A 286 -6.32 -23.55 -14.92
N GLU A 287 -7.31 -22.81 -15.41
CA GLU A 287 -7.47 -22.47 -16.83
C GLU A 287 -7.77 -20.97 -16.97
N PRO A 288 -6.74 -20.11 -16.85
CA PRO A 288 -6.92 -18.69 -17.05
C PRO A 288 -7.17 -18.39 -18.54
N SER A 289 -8.14 -17.54 -18.84
CA SER A 289 -8.36 -17.03 -20.20
C SER A 289 -7.18 -16.17 -20.65
N GLN A 290 -7.04 -15.97 -21.96
CA GLN A 290 -5.98 -15.14 -22.51
C GLN A 290 -5.99 -13.72 -21.90
N ILE A 291 -7.18 -13.13 -21.74
CA ILE A 291 -7.32 -11.78 -21.18
C ILE A 291 -6.91 -11.73 -19.69
N GLU A 292 -7.19 -12.78 -18.92
CA GLU A 292 -6.72 -12.92 -17.53
C GLU A 292 -5.20 -13.07 -17.48
N GLN A 293 -4.60 -13.89 -18.34
CA GLN A 293 -3.14 -14.05 -18.44
C GLN A 293 -2.44 -12.73 -18.75
N GLU A 294 -2.95 -11.98 -19.73
CA GLU A 294 -2.38 -10.70 -20.12
C GLU A 294 -2.55 -9.63 -19.03
N ALA A 295 -3.73 -9.53 -18.42
CA ALA A 295 -4.05 -8.50 -17.45
C ALA A 295 -3.40 -8.75 -16.09
N LEU A 296 -3.54 -9.95 -15.52
CA LEU A 296 -2.94 -10.29 -14.23
C LEU A 296 -1.43 -10.50 -14.34
N GLY A 297 -0.94 -11.08 -15.45
CA GLY A 297 0.48 -11.30 -15.72
C GLY A 297 1.28 -10.03 -16.04
N SER A 298 0.60 -8.86 -16.17
CA SER A 298 1.29 -7.57 -16.32
C SER A 298 1.82 -7.02 -15.00
N TRP A 299 1.41 -7.57 -13.88
CA TRP A 299 1.83 -7.16 -12.55
C TRP A 299 3.04 -7.94 -12.08
N ARG A 300 4.05 -7.21 -11.58
CA ARG A 300 5.20 -7.73 -10.87
C ARG A 300 5.21 -7.18 -9.46
N TYR A 301 5.86 -7.91 -8.56
CA TYR A 301 5.96 -7.52 -7.16
C TYR A 301 7.38 -7.65 -6.69
N HIS A 302 7.88 -6.62 -5.96
CA HIS A 302 9.15 -6.76 -5.28
C HIS A 302 8.99 -7.08 -3.82
N ARG A 303 9.93 -7.86 -3.33
CA ARG A 303 10.00 -8.28 -1.96
C ARG A 303 10.91 -7.33 -1.18
N ASN A 304 10.37 -6.68 -0.15
CA ASN A 304 11.09 -5.78 0.74
C ASN A 304 11.28 -6.43 2.09
N ARG A 305 12.52 -6.61 2.51
CA ARG A 305 12.87 -7.04 3.86
C ARG A 305 12.55 -5.92 4.83
N THR A 306 11.84 -6.22 5.89
CA THR A 306 11.35 -5.24 6.86
C THR A 306 11.72 -5.69 8.26
N ILE A 307 12.43 -4.83 8.98
CA ILE A 307 12.91 -5.11 10.33
C ILE A 307 12.37 -4.06 11.30
N LEU A 308 11.69 -4.50 12.36
CA LEU A 308 11.37 -3.68 13.53
C LEU A 308 12.51 -3.82 14.53
N HIS A 309 13.13 -2.71 14.91
CA HIS A 309 14.28 -2.67 15.80
C HIS A 309 14.33 -1.39 16.62
N THR A 310 15.25 -1.34 17.58
CA THR A 310 15.52 -0.16 18.44
C THR A 310 16.93 0.43 18.22
N ASP A 311 17.66 -0.02 17.20
CA ASP A 311 19.01 0.48 16.90
C ASP A 311 18.99 1.86 16.25
N THR A 312 19.21 2.89 17.05
CA THR A 312 19.28 4.27 16.56
C THR A 312 20.55 4.61 15.79
N SER A 313 21.57 3.73 15.75
CA SER A 313 22.76 3.96 14.93
C SER A 313 22.49 3.91 13.43
N LEU A 314 21.38 3.27 13.04
CA LEU A 314 20.90 3.25 11.66
C LEU A 314 20.23 4.57 11.23
N MET A 315 19.88 5.42 12.17
CA MET A 315 19.31 6.74 11.86
C MET A 315 20.38 7.76 11.47
N PRO A 316 20.00 8.82 10.73
CA PRO A 316 20.95 9.90 10.42
C PRO A 316 21.59 10.52 11.66
N PRO A 317 22.85 11.00 11.58
CA PRO A 317 23.60 11.44 12.78
C PRO A 317 23.00 12.65 13.51
N ARG A 318 22.22 13.50 12.80
CA ARG A 318 21.64 14.72 13.39
C ARG A 318 20.20 14.45 13.88
N ARG A 319 20.04 14.10 15.14
CA ARG A 319 18.73 13.71 15.73
C ARG A 319 17.62 14.78 15.55
N HIS A 320 17.94 16.06 15.58
CA HIS A 320 16.95 17.14 15.37
C HIS A 320 16.39 17.21 13.95
N LEU A 321 17.03 16.53 12.97
CA LEU A 321 16.58 16.39 11.60
C LEU A 321 15.86 15.05 11.34
N TRP A 322 15.72 14.17 12.33
CA TRP A 322 14.96 12.96 12.17
C TRP A 322 13.51 13.27 11.80
N ALA A 323 13.01 12.59 10.79
CA ALA A 323 11.65 12.69 10.33
C ALA A 323 10.87 11.40 10.67
N SER A 324 9.59 11.40 10.38
CA SER A 324 8.78 10.20 10.50
C SER A 324 9.19 9.15 9.46
N TRP A 325 9.54 9.59 8.25
CA TRP A 325 10.07 8.80 7.15
C TRP A 325 11.47 9.30 6.83
N ASN A 326 12.47 8.43 6.90
CA ASN A 326 13.86 8.78 6.65
C ASN A 326 14.40 7.93 5.51
N TYR A 327 14.62 8.55 4.35
CA TYR A 327 15.39 7.97 3.26
C TYR A 327 16.88 8.13 3.57
N ILE A 328 17.62 7.02 3.55
CA ILE A 328 19.03 7.00 3.94
C ILE A 328 19.84 6.34 2.84
N LEU A 329 20.65 7.12 2.15
CA LEU A 329 21.60 6.63 1.16
C LEU A 329 23.01 6.59 1.78
N ARG A 330 23.49 5.37 2.01
CA ARG A 330 24.83 5.10 2.53
C ARG A 330 25.77 4.66 1.41
N GLY A 331 27.05 4.83 1.64
CA GLY A 331 28.11 4.43 0.72
C GLY A 331 28.74 5.59 -0.04
N PRO A 332 29.78 5.31 -0.88
CA PRO A 332 30.49 6.33 -1.62
C PRO A 332 29.57 7.05 -2.61
N ALA A 333 29.84 8.34 -2.83
CA ALA A 333 29.18 9.08 -3.89
C ALA A 333 29.45 8.35 -5.22
N GLN A 334 28.39 7.90 -5.87
CA GLN A 334 28.54 7.32 -7.21
C GLN A 334 28.96 8.43 -8.17
N SER A 335 30.22 8.44 -8.53
CA SER A 335 30.77 9.37 -9.50
C SER A 335 30.22 9.00 -10.88
N ASN A 336 29.47 9.94 -11.50
CA ASN A 336 29.13 9.97 -12.92
C ASN A 336 28.31 8.80 -13.50
N GLN A 337 27.46 8.14 -12.73
CA GLN A 337 26.53 7.18 -13.35
C GLN A 337 25.17 7.83 -13.62
N GLU A 338 24.80 7.84 -14.89
CA GLU A 338 23.46 8.22 -15.38
C GLU A 338 22.37 7.24 -14.94
N ALA A 339 22.75 6.08 -14.42
CA ALA A 339 21.86 5.04 -13.94
C ALA A 339 21.67 5.11 -12.42
N PHE A 340 20.43 5.01 -11.98
CA PHE A 340 20.10 4.80 -10.56
C PHE A 340 20.52 3.39 -10.15
N PRO A 341 21.00 3.20 -8.90
CA PRO A 341 21.30 1.86 -8.42
C PRO A 341 20.04 0.99 -8.46
N GLU A 342 20.17 -0.22 -8.98
CA GLU A 342 19.13 -1.25 -8.88
C GLU A 342 18.97 -1.76 -7.43
N ALA A 343 19.80 -1.28 -6.52
CA ALA A 343 19.78 -1.66 -5.12
C ALA A 343 18.46 -1.25 -4.45
N PRO A 344 17.92 -2.09 -3.57
CA PRO A 344 16.73 -1.76 -2.82
C PRO A 344 16.90 -0.48 -2.00
N VAL A 345 15.89 0.35 -2.00
CA VAL A 345 15.84 1.60 -1.22
C VAL A 345 15.84 1.28 0.27
N SER A 346 16.75 1.88 1.04
CA SER A 346 16.75 1.80 2.50
C SER A 346 15.96 2.97 3.10
N ILE A 347 14.85 2.64 3.76
CA ILE A 347 13.98 3.62 4.40
C ILE A 347 13.77 3.21 5.85
N THR A 348 13.90 4.16 6.75
CA THR A 348 13.61 3.95 8.17
C THR A 348 12.46 4.82 8.64
N TYR A 349 11.42 4.20 9.15
CA TYR A 349 10.24 4.83 9.74
C TYR A 349 10.41 4.95 11.26
N SER A 350 10.22 6.16 11.81
CA SER A 350 10.18 6.39 13.26
C SER A 350 8.78 6.17 13.79
N MET A 351 8.55 5.04 14.43
CA MET A 351 7.22 4.66 14.91
C MET A 351 6.76 5.52 16.10
N ASN A 352 7.73 5.99 16.91
CA ASN A 352 7.43 6.94 17.99
C ASN A 352 6.78 8.23 17.45
N ARG A 353 7.16 8.69 16.26
CA ARG A 353 6.55 9.85 15.59
C ARG A 353 5.24 9.50 14.91
N LEU A 354 5.24 8.44 14.13
CA LEU A 354 4.07 8.03 13.34
C LEU A 354 2.91 7.56 14.21
N GLN A 355 3.17 6.71 15.19
CA GLN A 355 2.15 6.21 16.10
C GLN A 355 2.07 6.99 17.42
N GLY A 356 2.91 8.01 17.63
CA GLY A 356 2.96 8.80 18.88
C GLY A 356 3.24 7.92 20.10
N LEU A 357 4.15 6.95 19.99
CA LEU A 357 4.50 6.04 21.08
C LEU A 357 5.22 6.80 22.20
N ARG A 358 4.87 6.46 23.45
CA ARG A 358 5.53 7.01 24.66
C ARG A 358 6.32 5.90 25.32
N THR A 359 7.45 5.55 24.72
CA THR A 359 8.30 4.44 25.11
C THR A 359 9.69 4.92 25.54
N ARG A 360 10.44 4.06 26.24
CA ARG A 360 11.85 4.33 26.57
C ARG A 360 12.74 4.24 25.34
N HIS A 361 12.44 3.30 24.43
CA HIS A 361 13.20 3.09 23.21
C HIS A 361 12.55 3.83 22.04
N GLU A 362 13.37 4.20 21.05
CA GLU A 362 12.91 4.58 19.72
C GLU A 362 12.66 3.30 18.93
N TYR A 363 11.41 3.06 18.52
CA TYR A 363 11.03 1.96 17.65
C TYR A 363 11.13 2.39 16.21
N LEU A 364 11.90 1.64 15.45
CA LEU A 364 12.23 1.93 14.06
C LEU A 364 11.81 0.74 13.20
N VAL A 365 11.17 1.02 12.08
CA VAL A 365 10.91 0.02 11.05
C VAL A 365 11.75 0.36 9.83
N THR A 366 12.73 -0.49 9.52
CA THR A 366 13.62 -0.27 8.38
C THR A 366 13.32 -1.27 7.26
N LEU A 367 13.07 -0.73 6.07
CA LEU A 367 12.94 -1.50 4.84
C LEU A 367 14.32 -1.58 4.17
N ASN A 368 14.68 -2.80 3.75
CA ASN A 368 15.91 -3.11 3.02
C ASN A 368 17.13 -2.41 3.63
N PRO A 369 17.48 -2.73 4.88
CA PRO A 369 18.56 -2.04 5.57
C PRO A 369 19.88 -2.20 4.80
N SER A 370 20.54 -1.07 4.53
CA SER A 370 21.89 -1.07 3.94
C SER A 370 23.00 -1.45 4.94
N GLN A 371 22.66 -1.43 6.22
CA GLN A 371 23.46 -1.94 7.34
C GLN A 371 22.55 -2.74 8.25
N GLU A 372 23.00 -3.89 8.72
CA GLU A 372 22.25 -4.70 9.68
C GLU A 372 22.13 -4.00 11.02
N PRO A 373 20.92 -3.98 11.63
CA PRO A 373 20.79 -3.57 13.01
C PRO A 373 21.54 -4.54 13.94
N ARG A 374 21.96 -4.07 15.09
CA ARG A 374 22.56 -4.94 16.09
C ARG A 374 21.55 -6.03 16.48
N PRO A 375 21.99 -7.31 16.56
CA PRO A 375 21.08 -8.43 16.80
C PRO A 375 20.25 -8.29 18.09
N ASP A 376 20.81 -7.70 19.15
CA ASP A 376 20.15 -7.48 20.44
C ASP A 376 19.06 -6.40 20.40
N THR A 377 18.97 -5.65 19.31
CA THR A 377 17.98 -4.58 19.12
C THR A 377 16.85 -4.98 18.19
N VAL A 378 16.95 -6.13 17.51
CA VAL A 378 15.92 -6.62 16.59
C VAL A 378 14.72 -7.17 17.38
N VAL A 379 13.54 -6.64 17.10
CA VAL A 379 12.28 -7.08 17.73
C VAL A 379 11.53 -8.05 16.82
N TYR A 380 11.50 -7.76 15.50
CA TYR A 380 10.76 -8.58 14.55
C TYR A 380 11.30 -8.37 13.12
N GLU A 381 11.25 -9.43 12.31
CA GLU A 381 11.63 -9.39 10.91
C GLU A 381 10.56 -10.04 10.04
N THR A 382 10.29 -9.45 8.89
CA THR A 382 9.35 -9.97 7.90
C THR A 382 9.71 -9.47 6.50
N PHE A 383 8.92 -9.93 5.52
CA PHE A 383 9.00 -9.46 4.13
C PHE A 383 7.63 -8.99 3.68
N TYR A 384 7.60 -7.80 3.07
CA TYR A 384 6.43 -7.30 2.35
C TYR A 384 6.71 -7.25 0.86
N THR A 385 5.67 -7.51 0.08
CA THR A 385 5.72 -7.44 -1.38
C THR A 385 4.88 -6.27 -1.86
N HIS A 386 5.46 -5.46 -2.74
CA HIS A 386 4.79 -4.26 -3.27
C HIS A 386 4.69 -4.34 -4.79
N PRO A 387 3.56 -3.92 -5.39
CA PRO A 387 3.36 -3.96 -6.84
C PRO A 387 4.22 -2.94 -7.59
N GLU A 388 4.65 -3.30 -8.78
CA GLU A 388 5.31 -2.40 -9.72
C GLU A 388 4.29 -1.70 -10.62
N TYR A 389 4.37 -0.37 -10.68
CA TYR A 389 3.52 0.45 -11.52
C TYR A 389 4.24 0.81 -12.82
N THR A 390 3.89 0.13 -13.89
CA THR A 390 4.33 0.40 -15.25
C THR A 390 3.14 0.82 -16.11
N SER A 391 3.37 1.36 -17.30
CA SER A 391 2.28 1.69 -18.23
C SER A 391 1.40 0.48 -18.53
N ARG A 392 2.02 -0.72 -18.62
CA ARG A 392 1.30 -1.97 -18.87
C ARG A 392 0.44 -2.39 -17.67
N SER A 393 0.99 -2.37 -16.45
CA SER A 393 0.24 -2.76 -15.26
C SER A 393 -0.89 -1.77 -14.95
N VAL A 394 -0.67 -0.47 -15.12
CA VAL A 394 -1.71 0.55 -14.95
C VAL A 394 -2.83 0.41 -16.00
N ALA A 395 -2.49 0.18 -17.27
CA ALA A 395 -3.48 -0.06 -18.32
C ALA A 395 -4.34 -1.31 -18.04
N SER A 396 -3.74 -2.36 -17.45
CA SER A 396 -4.45 -3.60 -17.13
C SER A 396 -5.53 -3.44 -16.05
N GLN A 397 -5.48 -2.38 -15.22
CA GLN A 397 -6.52 -2.11 -14.23
C GLN A 397 -7.92 -2.04 -14.87
N ASN A 398 -8.05 -1.36 -16.01
CA ASN A 398 -9.32 -1.29 -16.75
C ASN A 398 -9.72 -2.64 -17.34
N THR A 399 -8.75 -3.42 -17.81
CA THR A 399 -9.00 -4.78 -18.33
C THR A 399 -9.53 -5.69 -17.23
N ILE A 400 -8.91 -5.67 -16.02
CA ILE A 400 -9.38 -6.45 -14.87
C ILE A 400 -10.80 -6.01 -14.47
N GLN A 401 -11.12 -4.71 -14.55
CA GLN A 401 -12.48 -4.22 -14.31
C GLN A 401 -13.50 -4.77 -15.31
N SER A 402 -13.12 -4.94 -16.58
CA SER A 402 -14.02 -5.39 -17.64
C SER A 402 -14.34 -6.90 -17.59
N ILE A 403 -13.52 -7.70 -16.90
CA ILE A 403 -13.70 -9.15 -16.78
C ILE A 403 -14.35 -9.57 -15.45
N GLN A 404 -14.76 -8.63 -14.62
CA GLN A 404 -15.43 -8.92 -13.36
C GLN A 404 -16.70 -9.76 -13.56
N GLY A 405 -16.81 -10.86 -12.81
CA GLY A 405 -17.93 -11.77 -12.86
C GLY A 405 -17.87 -12.82 -13.97
N GLN A 406 -16.90 -12.75 -14.88
CA GLN A 406 -16.72 -13.81 -15.89
C GLN A 406 -16.34 -15.11 -15.19
N ARG A 407 -16.99 -16.23 -15.59
CA ARG A 407 -16.83 -17.55 -14.97
C ARG A 407 -16.97 -17.50 -13.42
N ASN A 408 -17.90 -16.66 -12.92
CA ASN A 408 -18.16 -16.43 -11.48
C ASN A 408 -16.93 -16.02 -10.66
N THR A 409 -15.96 -15.35 -11.30
CA THR A 409 -14.70 -14.93 -10.70
C THR A 409 -14.63 -13.41 -10.65
N TYR A 410 -14.22 -12.88 -9.50
CA TYR A 410 -14.05 -11.45 -9.26
C TYR A 410 -12.66 -11.17 -8.71
N PHE A 411 -12.13 -9.98 -8.98
CA PHE A 411 -10.80 -9.56 -8.59
C PHE A 411 -10.87 -8.26 -7.81
N CYS A 412 -10.27 -8.20 -6.63
CA CYS A 412 -10.05 -6.97 -5.91
C CYS A 412 -8.64 -6.93 -5.30
N GLY A 413 -8.12 -5.74 -5.09
CA GLY A 413 -6.77 -5.56 -4.56
C GLY A 413 -6.35 -4.10 -4.63
N ALA A 414 -5.40 -3.70 -3.78
CA ALA A 414 -4.87 -2.34 -3.77
C ALA A 414 -4.16 -1.97 -5.09
N HIS A 415 -3.64 -2.96 -5.82
CA HIS A 415 -3.02 -2.78 -7.14
C HIS A 415 -4.00 -2.27 -8.21
N LEU A 416 -5.31 -2.37 -8.00
CA LEU A 416 -6.33 -1.79 -8.87
C LEU A 416 -6.52 -0.27 -8.69
N GLY A 417 -5.73 0.35 -7.83
CA GLY A 417 -5.58 1.78 -7.64
C GLY A 417 -4.10 2.15 -7.55
N TYR A 418 -3.72 2.87 -6.51
CA TYR A 418 -2.34 3.33 -6.28
C TYR A 418 -1.54 2.44 -5.30
N GLY A 419 -2.11 1.36 -4.79
CA GLY A 419 -1.44 0.41 -3.89
C GLY A 419 -1.69 0.62 -2.40
N PHE A 420 -2.64 1.46 -2.02
CA PHE A 420 -2.91 1.81 -0.63
C PHE A 420 -4.19 1.17 -0.09
N HIS A 421 -4.39 1.26 1.22
CA HIS A 421 -5.57 0.68 1.90
C HIS A 421 -6.89 1.17 1.32
N GLU A 422 -7.00 2.46 0.99
CA GLU A 422 -8.18 3.02 0.33
C GLU A 422 -8.48 2.31 -0.98
N ASP A 423 -7.45 2.09 -1.80
CA ASP A 423 -7.62 1.43 -3.10
C ASP A 423 -8.12 0.00 -2.94
N GLY A 424 -7.63 -0.69 -1.90
CA GLY A 424 -8.12 -2.02 -1.55
C GLY A 424 -9.60 -2.01 -1.16
N VAL A 425 -10.02 -1.05 -0.36
CA VAL A 425 -11.43 -0.87 0.05
C VAL A 425 -12.30 -0.51 -1.15
N VAL A 426 -11.86 0.44 -1.99
CA VAL A 426 -12.59 0.88 -3.19
C VAL A 426 -12.76 -0.28 -4.18
N SER A 427 -11.71 -1.10 -4.38
CA SER A 427 -11.79 -2.26 -5.27
C SER A 427 -12.79 -3.31 -4.76
N ALA A 428 -12.86 -3.54 -3.45
CA ALA A 428 -13.81 -4.44 -2.83
C ALA A 428 -15.26 -3.92 -2.95
N LEU A 429 -15.48 -2.61 -2.77
CA LEU A 429 -16.77 -1.98 -3.02
C LEU A 429 -17.20 -2.11 -4.49
N ALA A 430 -16.26 -1.98 -5.43
CA ALA A 430 -16.54 -2.17 -6.86
C ALA A 430 -17.02 -3.60 -7.14
N VAL A 431 -16.40 -4.60 -6.54
CA VAL A 431 -16.83 -5.99 -6.62
C VAL A 431 -18.21 -6.16 -5.97
N ALA A 432 -18.44 -5.64 -4.77
CA ALA A 432 -19.72 -5.80 -4.05
C ALA A 432 -20.92 -5.21 -4.80
N ARG A 433 -20.71 -4.23 -5.70
CA ARG A 433 -21.76 -3.67 -6.57
C ARG A 433 -22.40 -4.69 -7.50
N HIS A 434 -21.68 -5.76 -7.86
CA HIS A 434 -22.25 -6.85 -8.66
C HIS A 434 -23.36 -7.63 -7.92
N TRP A 435 -23.42 -7.48 -6.59
CA TRP A 435 -24.51 -7.99 -5.73
C TRP A 435 -25.44 -6.90 -5.22
N GLY A 436 -25.45 -5.70 -5.84
CA GLY A 436 -26.31 -4.59 -5.46
C GLY A 436 -25.87 -3.81 -4.22
N ILE A 437 -24.69 -4.11 -3.67
CA ILE A 437 -24.15 -3.41 -2.49
C ILE A 437 -23.29 -2.23 -2.96
N ASN A 438 -23.82 -1.01 -2.77
CA ASN A 438 -23.18 0.21 -3.29
C ASN A 438 -22.41 1.01 -2.24
N ARG A 439 -22.55 0.69 -0.96
CA ARG A 439 -21.93 1.40 0.17
C ARG A 439 -21.90 0.53 1.42
N PHE A 440 -21.12 0.95 2.39
CA PHE A 440 -21.23 0.39 3.72
C PHE A 440 -22.61 0.72 4.32
N ASN A 441 -23.35 -0.30 4.72
CA ASN A 441 -24.60 -0.11 5.47
C ASN A 441 -24.25 0.20 6.92
N VAL A 442 -24.61 1.39 7.40
CA VAL A 442 -24.58 1.71 8.82
C VAL A 442 -25.78 1.06 9.46
N PRO A 443 -25.62 0.12 10.40
CA PRO A 443 -26.77 -0.42 11.13
C PRO A 443 -27.52 0.73 11.83
N SER A 444 -28.82 0.80 11.62
CA SER A 444 -29.71 1.85 12.20
C SER A 444 -29.70 1.89 13.74
N SER A 445 -29.12 0.90 14.41
CA SER A 445 -28.99 0.82 15.87
C SER A 445 -27.82 1.59 16.49
N ARG A 446 -26.98 2.28 15.67
CA ARG A 446 -25.85 3.10 16.16
C ARG A 446 -26.02 4.61 15.89
N VAL A 447 -27.20 5.06 15.48
CA VAL A 447 -27.58 6.47 15.40
C VAL A 447 -28.43 6.77 16.63
N SER A 448 -27.79 6.83 17.79
CA SER A 448 -28.39 7.38 19.03
C SER A 448 -27.28 7.94 19.89
#